data_3f5afe2eba81a828d5a58a7af95baec3
#
_entry.id   3f5afe2eba81a828d5a58a7af95baec3
#
_cell.length_a   1.000
_cell.length_b   1.000
_cell.length_c   1.000
_cell.angle_alpha   90.00
_cell.angle_beta   90.00
_cell.angle_gamma   90.00
#
_symmetry.space_group_name_H-M   'P 1'
#
loop_
_entity.id
_entity.type
_entity.pdbx_description
1 polymer ?
#
loop_
_entity_poly.entity_id
_entity_poly.type
_entity_poly.pdbx_seq_one_letter_code
_entity_poly.pdbx_strand_id
1 'polypeptide(L)'
;NTDTSISDLNFMDLTGDGIADCVDIEVIYDTTDIHTEQFTLTDSSDGRKYTCDVTQISELLYERLVNSVEVDNNIRHTDSSPCYYYKFGLSESNCITAYFDDLESVVHYNSVIYDNNYHFSLNDGNILLTYNCLAGYNEVIGYIDVTLTFTDKQFVVSDISIRENSYL
;
A
#
# COMPACT_ATOMS: atom_id res chain seq x y z
N ASN A 1 19.99 -6.19 20.97
CA ASN A 1 18.74 -6.46 20.28
C ASN A 1 19.09 -7.02 18.93
N THR A 2 18.76 -8.27 18.70
CA THR A 2 18.92 -8.88 17.37
C THR A 2 17.58 -8.68 16.68
N ASP A 3 17.52 -7.73 15.74
CA ASP A 3 16.43 -7.67 14.79
C ASP A 3 16.43 -9.00 14.04
N THR A 4 15.29 -9.69 14.06
CA THR A 4 15.12 -10.92 13.29
C THR A 4 14.53 -10.52 11.95
N SER A 5 15.23 -10.80 10.87
CA SER A 5 14.70 -10.63 9.52
C SER A 5 14.39 -11.99 8.90
N ILE A 6 13.36 -12.02 8.08
CA ILE A 6 12.98 -13.16 7.24
C ILE A 6 13.07 -12.70 5.80
N SER A 7 13.85 -13.40 4.98
CA SER A 7 14.00 -13.09 3.57
C SER A 7 13.28 -14.10 2.69
N ASP A 8 12.59 -13.60 1.68
CA ASP A 8 12.02 -14.39 0.58
C ASP A 8 12.82 -14.08 -0.69
N LEU A 9 13.60 -15.09 -1.14
CA LEU A 9 14.48 -14.96 -2.31
C LEU A 9 13.78 -15.50 -3.56
N ASN A 10 13.68 -14.65 -4.56
CA ASN A 10 13.12 -14.99 -5.86
C ASN A 10 14.15 -14.70 -6.99
N PHE A 11 13.97 -15.32 -8.13
CA PHE A 11 14.82 -15.11 -9.30
C PHE A 11 13.97 -14.82 -10.51
N MET A 12 14.14 -13.64 -11.12
CA MET A 12 13.45 -13.23 -12.34
C MET A 12 14.22 -12.13 -13.05
N ASP A 13 14.12 -12.07 -14.37
CA ASP A 13 14.73 -11.03 -15.18
C ASP A 13 13.90 -9.74 -15.09
N LEU A 14 14.26 -8.87 -14.15
CA LEU A 14 13.64 -7.55 -13.96
C LEU A 14 14.39 -6.44 -14.68
N THR A 15 15.68 -6.65 -14.97
CA THR A 15 16.50 -5.70 -15.72
C THR A 15 16.26 -5.77 -17.23
N GLY A 16 15.67 -6.87 -17.72
CA GLY A 16 15.37 -7.09 -19.14
C GLY A 16 16.58 -7.48 -19.98
N ASP A 17 17.67 -7.97 -19.36
CA ASP A 17 18.91 -8.35 -20.04
C ASP A 17 18.96 -9.84 -20.43
N GLY A 18 17.94 -10.62 -20.06
CA GLY A 18 17.82 -12.06 -20.32
C GLY A 18 18.50 -12.94 -19.26
N ILE A 19 19.03 -12.33 -18.18
CA ILE A 19 19.64 -13.02 -17.03
C ILE A 19 18.71 -12.86 -15.84
N ALA A 20 18.41 -13.94 -15.13
CA ALA A 20 17.58 -13.84 -13.93
C ALA A 20 18.31 -13.11 -12.81
N ASP A 21 17.72 -12.03 -12.34
CA ASP A 21 18.18 -11.23 -11.20
C ASP A 21 17.76 -11.89 -9.88
N CYS A 22 18.47 -11.58 -8.80
CA CYS A 22 18.10 -12.00 -7.46
C CYS A 22 17.23 -10.91 -6.82
N VAL A 23 16.01 -11.27 -6.43
CA VAL A 23 15.07 -10.41 -5.71
C VAL A 23 14.99 -10.89 -4.27
N ASP A 24 15.21 -9.99 -3.33
CA ASP A 24 15.12 -10.22 -1.90
C ASP A 24 14.00 -9.33 -1.31
N ILE A 25 12.98 -9.96 -0.74
CA ILE A 25 11.95 -9.28 0.05
C ILE A 25 12.23 -9.61 1.51
N GLU A 26 12.79 -8.66 2.22
CA GLU A 26 13.19 -8.81 3.62
C GLU A 26 12.14 -8.17 4.54
N VAL A 27 11.59 -8.98 5.46
CA VAL A 27 10.72 -8.50 6.54
C VAL A 27 11.57 -8.17 7.75
N ILE A 28 11.58 -6.92 8.16
CA ILE A 28 12.36 -6.41 9.28
C ILE A 28 11.40 -6.16 10.45
N TYR A 29 11.60 -6.86 11.55
CA TYR A 29 10.84 -6.69 12.79
C TYR A 29 11.57 -5.73 13.71
N ASP A 30 10.90 -4.68 14.13
CA ASP A 30 11.42 -3.83 15.20
C ASP A 30 10.92 -4.29 16.59
N THR A 31 11.38 -3.63 17.65
CA THR A 31 11.05 -3.97 19.04
C THR A 31 9.61 -3.63 19.44
N THR A 32 8.83 -3.04 18.54
CA THR A 32 7.44 -2.58 18.78
C THR A 32 6.40 -3.45 18.08
N ASP A 33 6.79 -4.63 17.59
CA ASP A 33 5.98 -5.52 16.75
C ASP A 33 5.55 -4.91 15.40
N ILE A 34 6.11 -3.76 15.04
CA ILE A 34 5.96 -3.18 13.70
C ILE A 34 6.96 -3.87 12.79
N HIS A 35 6.47 -4.40 11.68
CA HIS A 35 7.33 -4.95 10.64
C HIS A 35 7.29 -4.04 9.42
N THR A 36 8.44 -3.89 8.80
CA THR A 36 8.58 -3.23 7.50
C THR A 36 9.15 -4.20 6.49
N GLU A 37 8.72 -4.09 5.25
CA GLU A 37 9.28 -4.88 4.17
C GLU A 37 10.24 -4.02 3.36
N GLN A 38 11.36 -4.61 2.99
CA GLN A 38 12.34 -4.01 2.11
C GLN A 38 12.49 -4.86 0.85
N PHE A 39 12.32 -4.24 -0.30
CA PHE A 39 12.52 -4.88 -1.60
C PHE A 39 13.89 -4.49 -2.16
N THR A 40 14.72 -5.49 -2.43
CA THR A 40 16.05 -5.30 -3.01
C THR A 40 16.23 -6.18 -4.25
N LEU A 41 16.59 -5.55 -5.36
CA LEU A 41 16.98 -6.20 -6.60
C LEU A 41 18.52 -6.25 -6.67
N THR A 42 19.07 -7.42 -6.92
CA THR A 42 20.48 -7.58 -7.28
C THR A 42 20.57 -7.97 -8.74
N ASP A 43 21.06 -7.07 -9.56
CA ASP A 43 21.35 -7.31 -10.99
C ASP A 43 22.45 -8.35 -11.11
N SER A 44 22.10 -9.51 -11.68
CA SER A 44 23.02 -10.63 -11.80
C SER A 44 24.12 -10.42 -12.83
N SER A 45 23.95 -9.45 -13.74
CA SER A 45 24.98 -9.14 -14.77
C SER A 45 26.18 -8.40 -14.22
N ASP A 46 25.98 -7.52 -13.22
CA ASP A 46 27.06 -6.68 -12.66
C ASP A 46 27.16 -6.72 -11.12
N GLY A 47 26.23 -7.42 -10.46
CA GLY A 47 26.19 -7.59 -9.00
C GLY A 47 25.73 -6.34 -8.23
N ARG A 48 25.19 -5.33 -8.92
CA ARG A 48 24.69 -4.12 -8.26
C ARG A 48 23.35 -4.38 -7.58
N LYS A 49 23.19 -3.70 -6.45
CA LYS A 49 21.96 -3.75 -5.66
C LYS A 49 21.20 -2.44 -5.78
N TYR A 50 19.88 -2.58 -5.90
CA TYR A 50 18.91 -1.49 -5.97
C TYR A 50 17.80 -1.77 -4.96
N THR A 51 17.60 -0.84 -4.03
CA THR A 51 16.54 -0.93 -3.01
C THR A 51 15.40 -0.02 -3.39
N CYS A 52 14.16 -0.50 -3.26
CA CYS A 52 12.98 0.29 -3.51
C CYS A 52 12.77 1.32 -2.40
N ASP A 53 12.65 2.59 -2.76
CA ASP A 53 12.34 3.67 -1.82
C ASP A 53 10.83 3.83 -1.66
N VAL A 54 10.27 3.17 -0.65
CA VAL A 54 8.84 3.20 -0.34
C VAL A 54 8.38 4.60 0.08
N THR A 55 9.26 5.41 0.67
CA THR A 55 8.92 6.78 1.10
C THR A 55 8.55 7.64 -0.09
N GLN A 56 9.30 7.59 -1.18
CA GLN A 56 8.98 8.33 -2.40
C GLN A 56 7.64 7.85 -3.02
N ILE A 57 7.36 6.56 -2.95
CA ILE A 57 6.09 6.02 -3.45
C ILE A 57 4.92 6.50 -2.59
N SER A 58 5.06 6.47 -1.27
CA SER A 58 4.05 6.98 -0.33
C SER A 58 3.76 8.46 -0.57
N GLU A 59 4.79 9.29 -0.73
CA GLU A 59 4.63 10.72 -1.06
C GLU A 59 3.84 10.91 -2.37
N LEU A 60 4.17 10.15 -3.42
CA LEU A 60 3.44 10.18 -4.69
C LEU A 60 1.97 9.78 -4.52
N LEU A 61 1.68 8.78 -3.69
CA LEU A 61 0.31 8.38 -3.39
C LEU A 61 -0.46 9.48 -2.68
N TYR A 62 0.12 10.13 -1.67
CA TYR A 62 -0.52 11.25 -0.96
C TYR A 62 -0.88 12.42 -1.90
N GLU A 63 -0.04 12.68 -2.90
CA GLU A 63 -0.33 13.71 -3.90
C GLU A 63 -1.47 13.33 -4.86
N ARG A 64 -1.67 12.05 -5.13
CA ARG A 64 -2.65 11.54 -6.10
C ARG A 64 -4.00 11.17 -5.47
N LEU A 65 -4.01 10.84 -4.20
CA LEU A 65 -5.23 10.41 -3.53
C LEU A 65 -6.11 11.61 -3.17
N VAL A 66 -7.37 11.48 -3.53
CA VAL A 66 -8.42 12.44 -3.17
C VAL A 66 -9.17 11.92 -1.95
N ASN A 67 -9.27 12.75 -0.93
CA ASN A 67 -9.99 12.45 0.30
C ASN A 67 -11.19 13.38 0.44
N SER A 68 -12.34 12.84 0.83
CA SER A 68 -13.50 13.64 1.20
C SER A 68 -14.26 13.04 2.37
N VAL A 69 -14.82 13.90 3.21
CA VAL A 69 -15.78 13.52 4.25
C VAL A 69 -17.14 14.04 3.83
N GLU A 70 -18.10 13.17 3.74
CA GLU A 70 -19.47 13.51 3.33
C GLU A 70 -20.48 13.03 4.39
N VAL A 71 -21.61 13.72 4.45
CA VAL A 71 -22.74 13.37 5.33
C VAL A 71 -23.89 12.91 4.46
N ASP A 72 -24.33 11.68 4.61
CA ASP A 72 -25.57 11.22 3.97
C ASP A 72 -26.76 11.33 4.93
N ASN A 73 -27.57 12.35 4.70
CA ASN A 73 -28.78 12.58 5.47
C ASN A 73 -29.93 11.61 5.10
N ASN A 74 -29.78 10.80 4.04
CA ASN A 74 -30.77 9.85 3.60
C ASN A 74 -30.57 8.47 4.23
N ILE A 75 -29.34 8.13 4.55
CA ILE A 75 -29.01 6.92 5.30
C ILE A 75 -29.00 7.29 6.78
N ARG A 76 -29.81 6.59 7.56
CA ARG A 76 -29.92 6.79 9.01
C ARG A 76 -29.75 5.48 9.73
N HIS A 77 -28.98 5.49 10.78
CA HIS A 77 -28.98 4.41 11.74
C HIS A 77 -30.30 4.29 12.48
N THR A 78 -30.49 3.22 13.23
CA THR A 78 -31.71 2.90 14.01
C THR A 78 -32.07 3.98 15.03
N ASP A 79 -31.13 4.82 15.41
CA ASP A 79 -31.31 5.95 16.35
C ASP A 79 -31.62 7.28 15.64
N SER A 80 -31.81 7.29 14.33
CA SER A 80 -32.04 8.46 13.50
C SER A 80 -30.85 9.42 13.33
N SER A 81 -29.64 9.03 13.75
CA SER A 81 -28.44 9.81 13.52
C SER A 81 -28.04 9.80 12.05
N PRO A 82 -27.46 10.89 11.50
CA PRO A 82 -26.96 10.89 10.14
C PRO A 82 -25.78 9.91 10.02
N CYS A 83 -25.66 9.26 8.86
CA CYS A 83 -24.50 8.44 8.54
C CYS A 83 -23.42 9.32 7.93
N TYR A 84 -22.20 9.19 8.43
CA TYR A 84 -21.01 9.85 7.89
C TYR A 84 -20.23 8.85 7.08
N TYR A 85 -19.67 9.30 5.96
CA TYR A 85 -18.79 8.45 5.20
C TYR A 85 -17.54 9.20 4.77
N TYR A 86 -16.46 8.47 4.77
CA TYR A 86 -15.16 8.90 4.31
C TYR A 86 -14.86 8.22 2.98
N LYS A 87 -14.62 9.02 1.96
CA LYS A 87 -14.18 8.54 0.65
C LYS A 87 -12.71 8.85 0.46
N PHE A 88 -11.96 7.88 0.00
CA PHE A 88 -10.62 8.10 -0.49
C PHE A 88 -10.38 7.29 -1.76
N GLY A 89 -9.59 7.84 -2.66
CA GLY A 89 -9.32 7.16 -3.92
C GLY A 89 -8.57 8.01 -4.91
N LEU A 90 -8.47 7.50 -6.13
CA LEU A 90 -7.83 8.20 -7.26
C LEU A 90 -8.80 9.15 -7.97
N SER A 91 -10.10 8.94 -7.82
CA SER A 91 -11.18 9.78 -8.36
C SER A 91 -12.50 9.45 -7.65
N GLU A 92 -13.55 10.24 -7.91
CA GLU A 92 -14.88 9.97 -7.38
C GLU A 92 -15.46 8.60 -7.78
N SER A 93 -15.07 8.08 -8.94
CA SER A 93 -15.52 6.77 -9.46
C SER A 93 -14.56 5.62 -9.16
N ASN A 94 -13.37 5.91 -8.67
CA ASN A 94 -12.35 4.95 -8.28
C ASN A 94 -11.90 5.27 -6.85
N CYS A 95 -12.75 4.97 -5.91
CA CYS A 95 -12.57 5.25 -4.49
C CYS A 95 -13.15 4.14 -3.62
N ILE A 96 -12.68 4.06 -2.40
CA ILE A 96 -13.25 3.25 -1.33
C ILE A 96 -14.08 4.17 -0.44
N THR A 97 -15.20 3.66 0.07
CA THR A 97 -16.08 4.37 0.98
C THR A 97 -16.16 3.62 2.30
N ALA A 98 -15.78 4.28 3.39
CA ALA A 98 -15.98 3.78 4.74
C ALA A 98 -17.09 4.56 5.45
N TYR A 99 -17.98 3.84 6.16
CA TYR A 99 -19.12 4.40 6.87
C TYR A 99 -18.83 4.47 8.36
N PHE A 100 -19.29 5.55 8.99
CA PHE A 100 -19.10 5.80 10.42
C PHE A 100 -20.39 6.31 11.06
N ASP A 101 -20.61 5.94 12.31
CA ASP A 101 -21.77 6.34 13.09
C ASP A 101 -21.67 7.75 13.66
N ASP A 102 -20.46 8.29 13.75
CA ASP A 102 -20.19 9.62 14.30
C ASP A 102 -19.06 10.35 13.55
N LEU A 103 -19.10 11.68 13.62
CA LEU A 103 -18.13 12.54 12.95
C LEU A 103 -16.74 12.49 13.63
N GLU A 104 -16.66 12.19 14.92
CA GLU A 104 -15.40 12.15 15.66
C GLU A 104 -14.57 10.97 15.17
N SER A 105 -15.21 9.83 14.93
CA SER A 105 -14.58 8.66 14.30
C SER A 105 -14.02 8.99 12.92
N VAL A 106 -14.75 9.74 12.09
CA VAL A 106 -14.28 10.13 10.75
C VAL A 106 -13.05 11.04 10.81
N VAL A 107 -13.02 12.00 11.74
CA VAL A 107 -11.94 12.99 11.85
C VAL A 107 -10.62 12.35 12.33
N HIS A 108 -10.70 11.30 13.14
CA HIS A 108 -9.51 10.57 13.60
C HIS A 108 -8.82 9.76 12.50
N TYR A 109 -9.48 9.52 11.37
CA TYR A 109 -9.00 8.64 10.30
C TYR A 109 -8.46 9.37 9.07
N ASN A 110 -7.91 10.57 9.24
CA ASN A 110 -7.33 11.37 8.15
C ASN A 110 -6.10 10.75 7.46
N SER A 111 -5.61 9.63 7.93
CA SER A 111 -4.49 8.92 7.30
C SER A 111 -4.91 7.48 7.01
N VAL A 112 -5.32 7.22 5.78
CA VAL A 112 -5.73 5.89 5.31
C VAL A 112 -4.52 5.02 4.97
N ILE A 113 -3.40 5.65 4.64
CA ILE A 113 -2.14 4.99 4.34
C ILE A 113 -1.21 5.19 5.55
N TYR A 114 -0.81 4.08 6.14
CA TYR A 114 0.22 4.08 7.17
C TYR A 114 1.54 3.65 6.56
N ASP A 115 2.60 4.38 6.84
CA ASP A 115 3.94 4.17 6.27
C ASP A 115 4.50 2.76 6.48
N ASN A 116 3.94 1.99 7.42
CA ASN A 116 4.40 0.65 7.78
C ASN A 116 3.37 -0.45 7.52
N ASN A 117 2.30 -0.17 6.78
CA ASN A 117 1.24 -1.15 6.53
C ASN A 117 1.13 -1.50 5.03
N TYR A 118 2.24 -2.00 4.51
CA TYR A 118 2.37 -2.44 3.12
C TYR A 118 3.10 -3.77 3.03
N HIS A 119 2.96 -4.43 1.90
CA HIS A 119 3.74 -5.62 1.57
C HIS A 119 4.09 -5.66 0.09
N PHE A 120 5.23 -6.30 -0.20
CA PHE A 120 5.68 -6.57 -1.55
C PHE A 120 5.28 -7.97 -1.99
N SER A 121 4.96 -8.12 -3.27
CA SER A 121 4.80 -9.40 -3.93
C SER A 121 5.27 -9.34 -5.38
N LEU A 122 5.52 -10.50 -5.95
CA LEU A 122 5.87 -10.65 -7.36
C LEU A 122 4.72 -11.34 -8.07
N ASN A 123 4.24 -10.74 -9.15
CA ASN A 123 3.15 -11.29 -9.94
C ASN A 123 3.43 -11.12 -11.44
N ASP A 124 3.56 -12.24 -12.17
CA ASP A 124 3.76 -12.28 -13.62
C ASP A 124 4.86 -11.33 -14.13
N GLY A 125 5.99 -11.25 -13.43
CA GLY A 125 7.11 -10.40 -13.81
C GLY A 125 6.98 -8.94 -13.37
N ASN A 126 5.92 -8.58 -12.65
CA ASN A 126 5.73 -7.27 -12.08
C ASN A 126 6.00 -7.30 -10.57
N ILE A 127 6.47 -6.16 -10.06
CA ILE A 127 6.60 -5.92 -8.63
C ILE A 127 5.31 -5.23 -8.19
N LEU A 128 4.62 -5.83 -7.23
CA LEU A 128 3.41 -5.28 -6.65
C LEU A 128 3.70 -4.84 -5.22
N LEU A 129 3.47 -3.57 -4.93
CA LEU A 129 3.48 -2.99 -3.58
C LEU A 129 2.05 -2.70 -3.17
N THR A 130 1.53 -3.43 -2.20
CA THR A 130 0.16 -3.30 -1.71
C THR A 130 0.14 -2.59 -0.36
N TYR A 131 -0.58 -1.48 -0.26
CA TYR A 131 -0.89 -0.81 0.99
C TYR A 131 -2.24 -1.26 1.52
N ASN A 132 -2.31 -1.59 2.81
CA ASN A 132 -3.56 -1.84 3.48
C ASN A 132 -4.20 -0.51 3.89
N CYS A 133 -5.43 -0.30 3.48
CA CYS A 133 -6.21 0.89 3.83
C CYS A 133 -7.04 0.59 5.07
N LEU A 134 -6.78 1.29 6.16
CA LEU A 134 -7.40 1.03 7.45
C LEU A 134 -8.49 2.06 7.76
N ALA A 135 -9.62 1.56 8.26
CA ALA A 135 -10.57 2.34 9.03
C ALA A 135 -10.44 1.93 10.50
N GLY A 136 -10.29 2.89 11.39
CA GLY A 136 -10.07 2.55 12.77
C GLY A 136 -8.71 1.90 13.05
N TYR A 137 -8.60 1.29 14.20
CA TYR A 137 -7.32 0.76 14.67
C TYR A 137 -6.83 -0.47 13.91
N ASN A 138 -7.71 -1.26 13.28
CA ASN A 138 -7.31 -2.53 12.66
C ASN A 138 -8.25 -3.03 11.53
N GLU A 139 -9.23 -2.27 11.10
CA GLU A 139 -10.17 -2.72 10.08
C GLU A 139 -9.67 -2.36 8.68
N VAL A 140 -9.29 -3.38 7.91
CA VAL A 140 -8.87 -3.18 6.52
C VAL A 140 -10.12 -3.00 5.66
N ILE A 141 -10.35 -1.77 5.18
CA ILE A 141 -11.47 -1.41 4.29
C ILE A 141 -11.17 -1.63 2.82
N GLY A 142 -9.90 -1.74 2.49
CA GLY A 142 -9.46 -1.97 1.11
C GLY A 142 -7.95 -1.92 0.96
N TYR A 143 -7.51 -1.86 -0.29
CA TYR A 143 -6.10 -1.94 -0.66
C TYR A 143 -5.79 -0.95 -1.76
N ILE A 144 -4.58 -0.38 -1.72
CA ILE A 144 -3.98 0.33 -2.84
C ILE A 144 -2.87 -0.53 -3.39
N ASP A 145 -3.02 -0.98 -4.62
CA ASP A 145 -2.03 -1.77 -5.33
C ASP A 145 -1.23 -0.87 -6.25
N VAL A 146 0.08 -0.81 -6.03
CA VAL A 146 1.03 -0.03 -6.83
C VAL A 146 1.89 -1.01 -7.62
N THR A 147 1.75 -0.99 -8.94
CA THR A 147 2.61 -1.78 -9.81
C THR A 147 3.89 -1.01 -10.10
N LEU A 148 5.02 -1.64 -9.85
CA LEU A 148 6.34 -1.08 -10.09
C LEU A 148 7.01 -1.83 -11.25
N THR A 149 7.75 -1.08 -12.05
CA THR A 149 8.69 -1.60 -13.04
C THR A 149 10.10 -1.14 -12.71
N PHE A 150 11.10 -1.93 -13.09
CA PHE A 150 12.48 -1.51 -12.97
C PHE A 150 12.99 -1.03 -14.34
N THR A 151 13.30 0.25 -14.45
CA THR A 151 13.71 0.88 -15.70
C THR A 151 14.77 1.95 -15.41
N ASP A 152 15.80 2.04 -16.24
CA ASP A 152 16.90 3.01 -16.06
C ASP A 152 17.55 2.94 -14.67
N LYS A 153 17.65 1.74 -14.11
CA LYS A 153 18.25 1.45 -12.79
C LYS A 153 17.49 2.05 -11.61
N GLN A 154 16.20 2.23 -11.74
CA GLN A 154 15.31 2.72 -10.70
C GLN A 154 13.94 2.04 -10.75
N PHE A 155 13.27 1.99 -9.60
CA PHE A 155 11.88 1.55 -9.52
C PHE A 155 10.97 2.71 -9.90
N VAL A 156 10.05 2.44 -10.82
CA VAL A 156 9.10 3.44 -11.34
C VAL A 156 7.68 2.92 -11.16
N VAL A 157 6.80 3.77 -10.64
CA VAL A 157 5.37 3.47 -10.57
C VAL A 157 4.79 3.44 -11.98
N SER A 158 4.32 2.28 -12.41
CA SER A 158 3.71 2.08 -13.72
C SER A 158 2.18 2.12 -13.68
N ASP A 159 1.57 1.66 -12.58
CA ASP A 159 0.12 1.69 -12.38
C ASP A 159 -0.24 1.82 -10.90
N ILE A 160 -1.42 2.37 -10.61
CA ILE A 160 -2.01 2.44 -9.27
C ILE A 160 -3.48 2.04 -9.40
N SER A 161 -3.90 1.06 -8.62
CA SER A 161 -5.29 0.64 -8.53
C SER A 161 -5.78 0.55 -7.10
N ILE A 162 -7.10 0.64 -6.92
CA ILE A 162 -7.75 0.56 -5.62
C ILE A 162 -8.72 -0.62 -5.63
N ARG A 163 -8.68 -1.42 -4.57
CA ARG A 163 -9.60 -2.53 -4.35
C ARG A 163 -10.31 -2.39 -3.02
N GLU A 164 -11.62 -2.54 -3.01
CA GLU A 164 -12.37 -2.70 -1.76
C GLU A 164 -12.10 -4.06 -1.12
N ASN A 165 -12.18 -4.10 0.20
CA ASN A 165 -12.19 -5.38 0.91
C ASN A 165 -13.58 -6.02 0.78
N SER A 166 -13.69 -7.10 0.01
CA SER A 166 -14.95 -7.78 -0.29
C SER A 166 -15.56 -8.56 0.90
N TYR A 167 -14.99 -8.42 2.09
CA TYR A 167 -15.45 -9.11 3.30
C TYR A 167 -16.17 -8.18 4.30
N LEU A 168 -16.48 -6.94 3.90
CA LEU A 168 -17.27 -6.00 4.69
C LEU A 168 -18.73 -5.99 4.26
#